data_47751fe25af2decf004fedf88c17df90
#
_entry.id   47751fe25af2decf004fedf88c17df90
#
_cell.length_a   1.000
_cell.length_b   1.000
_cell.length_c   1.000
_cell.angle_alpha   90.00
_cell.angle_beta   90.00
_cell.angle_gamma   90.00
#
_symmetry.space_group_name_H-M   'P 1'
#
loop_
_entity.id
_entity.type
_entity.pdbx_description
1 polymer ?
#
loop_
_entity_poly.entity_id
_entity_poly.type
_entity_poly.pdbx_seq_one_letter_code
_entity_poly.pdbx_strand_id
1 'polypeptide(L)'
;MRRSEKLGMLTGLIVGTILLLISFLMGVKPVCKVWGSQTAYTASEAEKKGVENSFRYKDGKLIVNSNKSGRSIARVIKPSNTTAHGIDVSYLQRDIDWEKVKNSGQVDFAIIRCGFGMNETKQDDSKWKYNSSECERLGIPYGVYLYSYADTVAKAKSEANHVIRLIKGKKLSYPIYYDMEEKTVLNSTNMTRTKAAQIAQAFFSTLEAAGYKNLGIYSNASRFDSKLADGKLTASIFNQYPKWVASYNDTCRYQGSYHMWQYSSSGSIDGIPAGSFLPSQTVHPAGIPS
;
A
#
# COMPACT_ATOMS: atom_id res chain seq x y z
N MET A 1 -23.46 34.65 -24.92
CA MET A 1 -22.25 33.93 -25.37
C MET A 1 -21.71 34.57 -26.63
N ARG A 2 -20.50 35.10 -26.59
CA ARG A 2 -19.85 35.77 -27.73
C ARG A 2 -19.49 34.77 -28.81
N ARG A 3 -19.51 35.20 -30.08
CA ARG A 3 -19.23 34.34 -31.25
C ARG A 3 -17.87 33.61 -31.17
N SER A 4 -16.90 34.19 -30.47
CA SER A 4 -15.58 33.61 -30.17
C SER A 4 -15.62 32.41 -29.21
N GLU A 5 -16.54 32.39 -28.25
CA GLU A 5 -16.66 31.26 -27.29
C GLU A 5 -17.28 30.03 -27.95
N LYS A 6 -18.21 30.22 -28.88
CA LYS A 6 -18.79 29.12 -29.66
C LYS A 6 -17.77 28.49 -30.61
N LEU A 7 -16.86 29.30 -31.19
CA LEU A 7 -15.82 28.81 -32.07
C LEU A 7 -14.76 28.02 -31.31
N GLY A 8 -14.37 28.44 -30.10
CA GLY A 8 -13.43 27.72 -29.24
C GLY A 8 -13.98 26.38 -28.74
N MET A 9 -15.28 26.31 -28.44
CA MET A 9 -15.94 25.06 -28.04
C MET A 9 -16.03 24.04 -29.20
N LEU A 10 -16.30 24.54 -30.43
CA LEU A 10 -16.41 23.69 -31.61
C LEU A 10 -15.04 23.13 -32.05
N THR A 11 -13.99 23.95 -31.99
CA THR A 11 -12.61 23.50 -32.27
C THR A 11 -12.09 22.50 -31.23
N GLY A 12 -12.38 22.70 -29.94
CA GLY A 12 -12.02 21.75 -28.89
C GLY A 12 -12.69 20.39 -29.07
N LEU A 13 -13.97 20.36 -29.49
CA LEU A 13 -14.70 19.11 -29.73
C LEU A 13 -14.15 18.36 -30.95
N ILE A 14 -13.80 19.08 -32.03
CA ILE A 14 -13.26 18.48 -33.26
C ILE A 14 -11.84 17.93 -33.02
N VAL A 15 -10.99 18.64 -32.31
CA VAL A 15 -9.65 18.17 -31.98
C VAL A 15 -9.71 16.94 -31.05
N GLY A 16 -10.62 16.92 -30.08
CA GLY A 16 -10.83 15.77 -29.19
C GLY A 16 -11.31 14.53 -29.94
N THR A 17 -12.24 14.68 -30.90
CA THR A 17 -12.72 13.56 -31.71
C THR A 17 -11.67 13.07 -32.71
N ILE A 18 -10.84 13.93 -33.28
CA ILE A 18 -9.75 13.54 -34.19
C ILE A 18 -8.66 12.78 -33.42
N LEU A 19 -8.30 13.20 -32.21
CA LEU A 19 -7.34 12.49 -31.35
C LEU A 19 -7.86 11.08 -30.95
N LEU A 20 -9.16 10.95 -30.68
CA LEU A 20 -9.78 9.65 -30.40
C LEU A 20 -9.79 8.75 -31.63
N LEU A 21 -10.05 9.27 -32.83
CA LEU A 21 -10.02 8.53 -34.09
C LEU A 21 -8.60 8.09 -34.47
N ILE A 22 -7.61 8.95 -34.27
CA ILE A 22 -6.18 8.62 -34.52
C ILE A 22 -5.72 7.53 -33.57
N SER A 23 -6.11 7.59 -32.27
CA SER A 23 -5.83 6.53 -31.31
C SER A 23 -6.43 5.18 -31.69
N PHE A 24 -7.61 5.20 -32.28
CA PHE A 24 -8.29 3.99 -32.76
C PHE A 24 -7.62 3.39 -34.01
N LEU A 25 -7.17 4.22 -34.93
CA LEU A 25 -6.46 3.82 -36.16
C LEU A 25 -5.02 3.34 -35.90
N MET A 26 -4.39 3.82 -34.84
CA MET A 26 -3.04 3.40 -34.44
C MET A 26 -3.01 2.16 -33.54
N GLY A 27 -4.15 1.53 -33.27
CA GLY A 27 -4.24 0.37 -32.36
C GLY A 27 -3.91 0.70 -30.90
N VAL A 28 -3.75 1.98 -30.57
CA VAL A 28 -3.63 2.44 -29.21
C VAL A 28 -5.03 2.40 -28.62
N LYS A 29 -5.34 1.34 -27.89
CA LYS A 29 -6.57 1.29 -27.12
C LYS A 29 -6.61 2.51 -26.22
N PRO A 30 -7.69 3.33 -26.27
CA PRO A 30 -7.82 4.42 -25.32
C PRO A 30 -7.67 3.81 -23.94
N VAL A 31 -6.75 4.34 -23.15
CA VAL A 31 -6.60 3.96 -21.75
C VAL A 31 -7.81 4.57 -21.03
N CYS A 32 -8.98 4.01 -21.26
CA CYS A 32 -10.04 4.10 -20.29
C CYS A 32 -9.47 3.44 -19.04
N LYS A 33 -9.18 4.23 -18.02
CA LYS A 33 -8.92 3.71 -16.67
C LYS A 33 -10.21 3.02 -16.20
N VAL A 34 -10.47 1.84 -16.73
CA VAL A 34 -11.47 0.94 -16.19
C VAL A 34 -10.83 0.37 -14.94
N TRP A 35 -11.11 1.01 -13.82
CA TRP A 35 -10.85 0.44 -12.52
C TRP A 35 -11.50 -0.94 -12.47
N GLY A 36 -10.68 -2.00 -12.48
CA GLY A 36 -11.17 -3.36 -12.35
C GLY A 36 -10.79 -4.34 -13.46
N SER A 37 -10.07 -3.97 -14.52
CA SER A 37 -9.52 -4.99 -15.41
C SER A 37 -8.34 -5.66 -14.73
N GLN A 38 -8.52 -6.90 -14.34
CA GLN A 38 -7.56 -7.69 -13.58
C GLN A 38 -6.99 -8.78 -14.49
N THR A 39 -5.67 -8.90 -14.52
CA THR A 39 -5.00 -10.01 -15.19
C THR A 39 -4.71 -11.13 -14.20
N ALA A 40 -5.13 -12.32 -14.54
CA ALA A 40 -4.85 -13.50 -13.76
C ALA A 40 -3.45 -14.03 -14.08
N TYR A 41 -2.65 -14.29 -13.06
CA TYR A 41 -1.41 -15.03 -13.19
C TYR A 41 -1.69 -16.53 -13.06
N THR A 42 -1.28 -17.30 -14.06
CA THR A 42 -1.22 -18.75 -13.95
C THR A 42 0.04 -19.15 -13.17
N ALA A 43 0.06 -20.38 -12.67
CA ALA A 43 1.25 -20.95 -12.03
C ALA A 43 2.50 -20.82 -12.91
N SER A 44 2.37 -21.11 -14.20
CA SER A 44 3.48 -21.05 -15.15
C SER A 44 3.98 -19.63 -15.44
N GLU A 45 3.12 -18.62 -15.36
CA GLU A 45 3.53 -17.21 -15.53
C GLU A 45 4.23 -16.68 -14.29
N ALA A 46 3.79 -17.08 -13.10
CA ALA A 46 4.45 -16.76 -11.85
C ALA A 46 5.87 -17.35 -11.82
N GLU A 47 6.00 -18.62 -12.21
CA GLU A 47 7.27 -19.32 -12.30
C GLU A 47 8.26 -18.65 -13.27
N LYS A 48 7.81 -18.33 -14.50
CA LYS A 48 8.63 -17.66 -15.52
C LYS A 48 9.13 -16.27 -15.09
N LYS A 49 8.41 -15.61 -14.18
CA LYS A 49 8.77 -14.29 -13.64
C LYS A 49 9.64 -14.36 -12.39
N GLY A 50 9.98 -15.56 -11.92
CA GLY A 50 10.73 -15.73 -10.67
C GLY A 50 9.99 -15.23 -9.43
N VAL A 51 8.65 -15.16 -9.49
CA VAL A 51 7.82 -14.66 -8.38
C VAL A 51 7.47 -15.83 -7.47
N GLU A 52 8.49 -16.52 -6.96
CA GLU A 52 8.31 -17.74 -6.16
C GLU A 52 7.33 -17.56 -5.00
N ASN A 53 7.29 -16.38 -4.43
CA ASN A 53 6.71 -16.20 -3.10
C ASN A 53 5.49 -15.31 -3.07
N SER A 54 5.39 -14.37 -3.99
CA SER A 54 4.18 -13.56 -4.15
C SER A 54 2.98 -14.39 -4.58
N PHE A 55 3.25 -15.55 -5.21
CA PHE A 55 2.25 -16.50 -5.70
C PHE A 55 2.36 -17.88 -5.04
N ARG A 56 3.15 -17.99 -3.99
CA ARG A 56 3.37 -19.25 -3.26
C ARG A 56 3.97 -20.37 -4.09
N TYR A 57 4.93 -20.03 -4.93
CA TYR A 57 5.76 -21.01 -5.61
C TYR A 57 7.14 -21.06 -4.98
N LYS A 58 7.70 -22.25 -4.89
CA LYS A 58 9.08 -22.49 -4.54
C LYS A 58 9.62 -23.57 -5.46
N ASP A 59 10.78 -23.34 -6.05
CA ASP A 59 11.43 -24.26 -6.98
C ASP A 59 10.47 -24.71 -8.11
N GLY A 60 9.69 -23.76 -8.65
CA GLY A 60 8.71 -24.03 -9.71
C GLY A 60 7.47 -24.82 -9.25
N LYS A 61 7.32 -25.10 -7.97
CA LYS A 61 6.18 -25.85 -7.41
C LYS A 61 5.27 -24.94 -6.60
N LEU A 62 3.96 -25.05 -6.81
CA LEU A 62 2.96 -24.36 -6.01
C LEU A 62 3.06 -24.82 -4.55
N ILE A 63 3.38 -23.92 -3.63
CA ILE A 63 3.29 -24.17 -2.20
C ILE A 63 1.83 -24.05 -1.80
N VAL A 64 1.15 -25.16 -1.69
CA VAL A 64 -0.20 -25.20 -1.12
C VAL A 64 -0.07 -24.95 0.40
N ASN A 65 -0.29 -23.72 0.81
CA ASN A 65 -0.44 -23.44 2.23
C ASN A 65 -1.81 -23.95 2.67
N SER A 66 -1.82 -25.07 3.35
CA SER A 66 -2.97 -25.52 4.14
C SER A 66 -3.13 -24.60 5.36
N ASN A 67 -3.45 -23.33 5.12
CA ASN A 67 -3.93 -22.51 6.22
C ASN A 67 -5.17 -23.18 6.80
N LYS A 68 -5.33 -23.11 8.11
CA LYS A 68 -6.46 -23.67 8.89
C LYS A 68 -7.85 -23.38 8.35
N SER A 69 -7.98 -22.61 7.28
CA SER A 69 -9.22 -22.30 6.55
C SER A 69 -9.44 -23.13 5.27
N GLY A 70 -8.53 -24.05 4.94
CA GLY A 70 -8.69 -24.94 3.76
C GLY A 70 -8.70 -24.23 2.40
N ARG A 71 -8.45 -22.94 2.31
CA ARG A 71 -8.38 -22.21 1.05
C ARG A 71 -6.97 -22.24 0.48
N SER A 72 -6.78 -23.03 -0.56
CA SER A 72 -5.65 -22.89 -1.47
C SER A 72 -5.85 -21.61 -2.30
N ILE A 73 -5.08 -20.56 -2.03
CA ILE A 73 -5.04 -19.41 -2.94
C ILE A 73 -4.07 -19.79 -4.06
N ALA A 74 -4.60 -20.43 -5.09
CA ALA A 74 -3.82 -20.86 -6.24
C ALA A 74 -3.56 -19.73 -7.25
N ARG A 75 -4.17 -18.54 -7.05
CA ARG A 75 -4.21 -17.50 -8.08
C ARG A 75 -4.42 -16.13 -7.45
N VAL A 76 -3.55 -15.20 -7.76
CA VAL A 76 -3.75 -13.75 -7.50
C VAL A 76 -4.06 -13.08 -8.84
N ILE A 77 -5.15 -12.34 -8.89
CA ILE A 77 -5.53 -11.55 -10.06
C ILE A 77 -4.98 -10.15 -9.87
N LYS A 78 -3.93 -9.84 -10.60
CA LYS A 78 -3.23 -8.57 -10.55
C LYS A 78 -4.01 -7.48 -11.32
N PRO A 79 -4.24 -6.30 -10.71
CA PRO A 79 -4.75 -5.15 -11.45
C PRO A 79 -3.88 -4.83 -12.67
N SER A 80 -4.49 -4.50 -13.81
CA SER A 80 -3.76 -4.25 -15.06
C SER A 80 -2.84 -3.04 -15.02
N ASN A 81 -3.10 -2.11 -14.09
CA ASN A 81 -2.30 -0.90 -13.85
C ASN A 81 -1.25 -1.05 -12.73
N THR A 82 -0.92 -2.28 -12.32
CA THR A 82 0.16 -2.51 -11.35
C THR A 82 1.50 -2.11 -11.97
N THR A 83 2.23 -1.24 -11.29
CA THR A 83 3.50 -0.68 -11.77
C THR A 83 4.73 -1.22 -11.04
N ALA A 84 4.58 -1.69 -9.79
CA ALA A 84 5.68 -2.18 -8.99
C ALA A 84 5.24 -3.24 -7.97
N HIS A 85 6.20 -4.04 -7.50
CA HIS A 85 6.05 -5.04 -6.46
C HIS A 85 6.91 -4.66 -5.26
N GLY A 86 6.36 -4.75 -4.05
CA GLY A 86 7.11 -4.42 -2.85
C GLY A 86 6.82 -5.34 -1.69
N ILE A 87 7.55 -5.08 -0.62
CA ILE A 87 7.37 -5.75 0.66
C ILE A 87 7.12 -4.73 1.75
N ASP A 88 6.40 -5.11 2.77
CA ASP A 88 6.42 -4.38 4.02
C ASP A 88 7.09 -5.20 5.12
N VAL A 89 7.89 -4.52 5.92
CA VAL A 89 8.77 -5.14 6.89
C VAL A 89 8.80 -4.40 8.22
N SER A 90 9.10 -5.16 9.27
CA SER A 90 9.28 -4.68 10.63
C SER A 90 10.36 -5.52 11.33
N TYR A 91 10.52 -5.37 12.64
CA TYR A 91 11.40 -6.24 13.44
C TYR A 91 11.01 -7.73 13.35
N LEU A 92 9.77 -8.04 12.98
CA LEU A 92 9.27 -9.40 12.85
C LEU A 92 9.99 -10.19 11.75
N GLN A 93 10.53 -9.53 10.74
CA GLN A 93 11.34 -10.13 9.68
C GLN A 93 12.80 -10.36 10.12
N ARG A 94 13.15 -10.02 11.37
CA ARG A 94 14.49 -10.21 11.96
C ARG A 94 15.59 -9.51 11.14
N ASP A 95 16.71 -10.20 10.92
CA ASP A 95 17.85 -9.67 10.17
C ASP A 95 17.68 -9.99 8.67
N ILE A 96 17.32 -8.97 7.92
CA ILE A 96 17.14 -9.07 6.47
C ILE A 96 18.48 -8.88 5.79
N ASP A 97 18.84 -9.79 4.88
CA ASP A 97 19.95 -9.62 3.94
C ASP A 97 19.46 -8.79 2.74
N TRP A 98 19.52 -7.49 2.88
CA TRP A 98 19.01 -6.55 1.87
C TRP A 98 19.75 -6.62 0.52
N GLU A 99 21.01 -7.10 0.51
CA GLU A 99 21.72 -7.35 -0.74
C GLU A 99 21.08 -8.50 -1.53
N LYS A 100 20.75 -9.60 -0.83
CA LYS A 100 20.00 -10.69 -1.47
C LYS A 100 18.61 -10.24 -1.92
N VAL A 101 17.89 -9.47 -1.09
CA VAL A 101 16.60 -8.89 -1.49
C VAL A 101 16.75 -8.08 -2.78
N LYS A 102 17.73 -7.18 -2.85
CA LYS A 102 18.01 -6.37 -4.03
C LYS A 102 18.36 -7.22 -5.26
N ASN A 103 19.24 -8.19 -5.07
CA ASN A 103 19.75 -9.04 -6.16
C ASN A 103 18.72 -10.06 -6.66
N SER A 104 17.70 -10.37 -5.87
CA SER A 104 16.62 -11.26 -6.28
C SER A 104 15.79 -10.72 -7.45
N GLY A 105 15.77 -9.38 -7.62
CA GLY A 105 14.92 -8.72 -8.60
C GLY A 105 13.41 -8.85 -8.33
N GLN A 106 13.03 -9.34 -7.14
CA GLN A 106 11.63 -9.58 -6.76
C GLN A 106 10.97 -8.37 -6.11
N VAL A 107 11.77 -7.38 -5.67
CA VAL A 107 11.33 -6.26 -4.86
C VAL A 107 11.75 -4.95 -5.50
N ASP A 108 10.76 -4.14 -5.90
CA ASP A 108 10.97 -2.80 -6.45
C ASP A 108 11.03 -1.73 -5.35
N PHE A 109 10.35 -1.95 -4.22
CA PHE A 109 10.29 -1.01 -3.08
C PHE A 109 10.01 -1.71 -1.75
N ALA A 110 10.21 -1.00 -0.66
CA ALA A 110 9.86 -1.44 0.69
C ALA A 110 9.00 -0.42 1.44
N ILE A 111 8.07 -0.89 2.28
CA ILE A 111 7.39 -0.05 3.28
C ILE A 111 7.83 -0.55 4.66
N ILE A 112 8.57 0.28 5.39
CA ILE A 112 9.26 -0.11 6.62
C ILE A 112 8.51 0.41 7.83
N ARG A 113 8.21 -0.46 8.79
CA ARG A 113 7.68 0.02 10.08
C ARG A 113 8.73 0.87 10.79
N CYS A 114 8.43 2.13 11.02
CA CYS A 114 9.33 2.96 11.80
C CYS A 114 9.10 2.81 13.32
N GLY A 115 7.86 2.55 13.73
CA GLY A 115 7.50 2.36 15.13
C GLY A 115 6.02 2.02 15.29
N PHE A 116 5.58 2.03 16.53
CA PHE A 116 4.18 1.79 16.90
C PHE A 116 3.80 2.68 18.09
N GLY A 117 2.56 3.16 18.12
CA GLY A 117 2.06 3.96 19.22
C GLY A 117 2.78 5.31 19.40
N MET A 118 2.69 5.86 20.62
CA MET A 118 3.13 7.20 20.96
C MET A 118 4.64 7.42 20.83
N ASN A 119 5.06 8.68 20.87
CA ASN A 119 6.46 9.09 20.70
C ASN A 119 7.34 8.73 21.92
N GLU A 120 7.60 7.46 22.07
CA GLU A 120 8.47 6.88 23.09
C GLU A 120 9.52 6.00 22.42
N THR A 121 10.79 6.13 22.82
CA THR A 121 11.91 5.38 22.19
C THR A 121 11.76 3.87 22.31
N LYS A 122 11.08 3.37 23.35
CA LYS A 122 10.76 1.93 23.49
C LYS A 122 9.74 1.41 22.47
N GLN A 123 9.04 2.33 21.77
CA GLN A 123 8.07 2.05 20.74
C GLN A 123 8.66 2.21 19.31
N ASP A 124 9.94 2.56 19.20
CA ASP A 124 10.65 2.50 17.92
C ASP A 124 10.71 1.05 17.46
N ASP A 125 10.54 0.81 16.17
CA ASP A 125 10.80 -0.52 15.63
C ASP A 125 12.30 -0.82 15.72
N SER A 126 12.66 -1.92 16.39
CA SER A 126 14.07 -2.24 16.68
C SER A 126 14.92 -2.46 15.44
N LYS A 127 14.31 -2.70 14.28
CA LYS A 127 14.98 -2.85 12.98
C LYS A 127 14.83 -1.63 12.06
N TRP A 128 14.12 -0.58 12.49
CA TRP A 128 13.91 0.61 11.69
C TRP A 128 15.19 1.20 11.15
N LYS A 129 16.14 1.49 12.06
CA LYS A 129 17.42 2.12 11.68
C LYS A 129 18.20 1.26 10.69
N TYR A 130 18.27 -0.05 10.92
CA TYR A 130 18.95 -0.97 10.04
C TYR A 130 18.27 -1.03 8.67
N ASN A 131 16.99 -1.34 8.62
CA ASN A 131 16.25 -1.51 7.36
C ASN A 131 16.28 -0.23 6.51
N SER A 132 16.05 0.94 7.12
CA SER A 132 16.09 2.21 6.37
C SER A 132 17.48 2.54 5.84
N SER A 133 18.53 2.28 6.62
CA SER A 133 19.91 2.54 6.20
C SER A 133 20.35 1.60 5.07
N GLU A 134 19.93 0.34 5.10
CA GLU A 134 20.23 -0.61 4.03
C GLU A 134 19.47 -0.28 2.73
N CYS A 135 18.20 0.13 2.83
CA CYS A 135 17.46 0.60 1.65
C CYS A 135 18.15 1.82 1.01
N GLU A 136 18.61 2.78 1.84
CA GLU A 136 19.36 3.95 1.35
C GLU A 136 20.69 3.54 0.73
N ARG A 137 21.44 2.68 1.38
CA ARG A 137 22.74 2.18 0.88
C ARG A 137 22.63 1.48 -0.47
N LEU A 138 21.60 0.68 -0.64
CA LEU A 138 21.37 -0.13 -1.84
C LEU A 138 20.53 0.58 -2.92
N GLY A 139 20.02 1.77 -2.64
CA GLY A 139 19.14 2.49 -3.56
C GLY A 139 17.80 1.78 -3.76
N ILE A 140 17.28 1.10 -2.73
CA ILE A 140 15.93 0.53 -2.74
C ILE A 140 14.96 1.64 -2.35
N PRO A 141 14.02 2.04 -3.24
CA PRO A 141 13.00 3.02 -2.90
C PRO A 141 12.17 2.55 -1.70
N TYR A 142 11.89 3.43 -0.75
CA TYR A 142 11.10 3.03 0.41
C TYR A 142 10.18 4.12 0.94
N GLY A 143 9.15 3.68 1.64
CA GLY A 143 8.28 4.47 2.50
C GLY A 143 8.25 3.91 3.91
N VAL A 144 7.40 4.47 4.75
CA VAL A 144 7.30 4.04 6.13
C VAL A 144 5.86 3.85 6.58
N TYR A 145 5.64 3.06 7.63
CA TYR A 145 4.38 3.04 8.35
C TYR A 145 4.59 3.09 9.85
N LEU A 146 3.61 3.65 10.54
CA LEU A 146 3.49 3.60 11.99
C LEU A 146 2.23 2.81 12.35
N TYR A 147 2.39 1.75 13.14
CA TYR A 147 1.27 0.96 13.67
C TYR A 147 0.58 1.73 14.79
N SER A 148 -0.68 2.10 14.60
CA SER A 148 -1.41 2.98 15.48
C SER A 148 -2.10 2.27 16.64
N TYR A 149 -1.93 2.81 17.84
CA TYR A 149 -2.72 2.50 19.03
C TYR A 149 -3.56 3.70 19.50
N ALA A 150 -3.67 4.75 18.68
CA ALA A 150 -4.36 5.96 19.09
C ALA A 150 -5.87 5.75 19.21
N ASP A 151 -6.39 5.97 20.39
CA ASP A 151 -7.80 6.04 20.72
C ASP A 151 -8.28 7.48 21.02
N THR A 152 -7.35 8.45 20.94
CA THR A 152 -7.59 9.88 21.15
C THR A 152 -6.77 10.73 20.17
N VAL A 153 -7.23 11.96 19.93
CA VAL A 153 -6.52 12.98 19.14
C VAL A 153 -5.12 13.28 19.71
N ALA A 154 -4.98 13.32 21.04
CA ALA A 154 -3.70 13.58 21.70
C ALA A 154 -2.68 12.47 21.40
N LYS A 155 -3.10 11.19 21.46
CA LYS A 155 -2.25 10.06 21.09
C LYS A 155 -1.86 10.10 19.62
N ALA A 156 -2.80 10.40 18.71
CA ALA A 156 -2.51 10.53 17.28
C ALA A 156 -1.47 11.61 16.97
N LYS A 157 -1.54 12.76 17.63
CA LYS A 157 -0.50 13.80 17.53
C LYS A 157 0.86 13.31 18.05
N SER A 158 0.85 12.55 19.15
CA SER A 158 2.09 11.93 19.67
C SER A 158 2.66 10.92 18.68
N GLU A 159 1.82 10.09 18.04
CA GLU A 159 2.22 9.14 17.00
C GLU A 159 2.81 9.85 15.77
N ALA A 160 2.22 10.97 15.34
CA ALA A 160 2.79 11.78 14.27
C ALA A 160 4.18 12.35 14.63
N ASN A 161 4.35 12.86 15.86
CA ASN A 161 5.66 13.32 16.36
C ASN A 161 6.66 12.16 16.45
N HIS A 162 6.20 10.95 16.72
CA HIS A 162 7.02 9.74 16.70
C HIS A 162 7.61 9.51 15.30
N VAL A 163 6.76 9.55 14.28
CA VAL A 163 7.20 9.45 12.88
C VAL A 163 8.18 10.55 12.53
N ILE A 164 7.84 11.83 12.82
CA ILE A 164 8.69 12.99 12.52
C ILE A 164 10.09 12.81 13.11
N ARG A 165 10.18 12.35 14.35
CA ARG A 165 11.48 12.09 15.02
C ARG A 165 12.29 11.04 14.27
N LEU A 166 11.66 9.95 13.86
CA LEU A 166 12.35 8.80 13.25
C LEU A 166 12.79 9.04 11.80
N ILE A 167 12.00 9.81 11.04
CA ILE A 167 12.28 10.04 9.62
C ILE A 167 13.06 11.34 9.35
N LYS A 168 13.45 12.06 10.39
CA LYS A 168 14.22 13.31 10.24
C LYS A 168 15.48 13.07 9.40
N GLY A 169 15.62 13.81 8.32
CA GLY A 169 16.76 13.69 7.40
C GLY A 169 16.69 12.50 6.42
N LYS A 170 15.65 11.67 6.49
CA LYS A 170 15.43 10.57 5.55
C LYS A 170 14.78 11.06 4.25
N LYS A 171 15.12 10.40 3.11
CA LYS A 171 14.53 10.67 1.80
C LYS A 171 13.58 9.53 1.43
N LEU A 172 12.29 9.74 1.68
CA LEU A 172 11.28 8.75 1.38
C LEU A 172 10.80 8.89 -0.08
N SER A 173 10.79 7.79 -0.82
CA SER A 173 10.26 7.70 -2.19
C SER A 173 8.78 7.31 -2.20
N TYR A 174 8.32 6.67 -1.15
CA TYR A 174 6.94 6.21 -0.94
C TYR A 174 6.30 6.93 0.24
N PRO A 175 4.96 6.88 0.38
CA PRO A 175 4.25 7.61 1.43
C PRO A 175 4.64 7.20 2.85
N ILE A 176 4.29 8.10 3.79
CA ILE A 176 4.17 7.80 5.21
C ILE A 176 2.76 7.29 5.45
N TYR A 177 2.63 6.02 5.79
CA TYR A 177 1.33 5.41 6.05
C TYR A 177 0.96 5.42 7.52
N TYR A 178 -0.25 5.88 7.81
CA TYR A 178 -0.87 5.69 9.11
C TYR A 178 -1.60 4.35 9.12
N ASP A 179 -1.09 3.39 9.88
CA ASP A 179 -1.63 2.03 9.93
C ASP A 179 -2.69 1.94 11.03
N MET A 180 -3.95 2.02 10.61
CA MET A 180 -5.13 1.97 11.47
C MET A 180 -5.83 0.61 11.36
N GLU A 181 -5.30 -0.41 12.03
CA GLU A 181 -5.90 -1.75 12.00
C GLU A 181 -6.07 -2.40 13.39
N GLU A 182 -5.52 -1.80 14.45
CA GLU A 182 -5.53 -2.40 15.78
C GLU A 182 -6.95 -2.70 16.27
N LYS A 183 -7.21 -3.99 16.45
CA LYS A 183 -8.56 -4.49 16.76
C LYS A 183 -9.09 -4.01 18.10
N THR A 184 -8.24 -3.93 19.12
CA THR A 184 -8.63 -3.48 20.46
C THR A 184 -9.07 -2.02 20.46
N VAL A 185 -8.48 -1.22 19.55
CA VAL A 185 -8.84 0.19 19.35
C VAL A 185 -10.06 0.33 18.45
N LEU A 186 -10.03 -0.24 17.25
CA LEU A 186 -11.08 -0.05 16.24
C LEU A 186 -12.41 -0.73 16.60
N ASN A 187 -12.37 -1.86 17.32
CA ASN A 187 -13.57 -2.56 17.73
C ASN A 187 -14.18 -2.02 19.04
N SER A 188 -13.50 -1.08 19.69
CA SER A 188 -14.06 -0.42 20.87
C SER A 188 -15.39 0.27 20.54
N THR A 189 -16.36 0.15 21.42
CA THR A 189 -17.67 0.84 21.32
C THR A 189 -17.51 2.35 21.26
N ASN A 190 -16.45 2.88 21.88
CA ASN A 190 -16.13 4.30 21.89
C ASN A 190 -15.46 4.77 20.58
N MET A 191 -15.04 3.87 19.69
CA MET A 191 -14.45 4.22 18.39
C MET A 191 -15.54 4.34 17.33
N THR A 192 -16.11 5.53 17.22
CA THR A 192 -17.05 5.88 16.13
C THR A 192 -16.30 6.22 14.85
N ARG A 193 -17.00 6.24 13.70
CA ARG A 193 -16.42 6.72 12.40
C ARG A 193 -15.91 8.16 12.51
N THR A 194 -16.65 9.02 13.19
CA THR A 194 -16.26 10.41 13.44
C THR A 194 -14.99 10.49 14.27
N LYS A 195 -14.88 9.70 15.31
CA LYS A 195 -13.68 9.68 16.16
C LYS A 195 -12.46 9.14 15.41
N ALA A 196 -12.61 8.08 14.61
CA ALA A 196 -11.55 7.58 13.75
C ALA A 196 -11.07 8.64 12.76
N ALA A 197 -11.99 9.40 12.16
CA ALA A 197 -11.67 10.52 11.28
C ALA A 197 -10.91 11.65 12.01
N GLN A 198 -11.32 12.02 13.22
CA GLN A 198 -10.63 13.04 14.03
C GLN A 198 -9.21 12.61 14.41
N ILE A 199 -9.02 11.33 14.74
CA ILE A 199 -7.71 10.74 15.04
C ILE A 199 -6.81 10.80 13.81
N ALA A 200 -7.28 10.35 12.66
CA ALA A 200 -6.53 10.39 11.40
C ALA A 200 -6.20 11.83 11.00
N GLN A 201 -7.16 12.75 11.08
CA GLN A 201 -6.94 14.18 10.80
C GLN A 201 -5.82 14.75 11.66
N ALA A 202 -5.82 14.43 12.96
CA ALA A 202 -4.80 14.95 13.88
C ALA A 202 -3.40 14.42 13.54
N PHE A 203 -3.28 13.16 13.15
CA PHE A 203 -2.03 12.57 12.69
C PHE A 203 -1.52 13.26 11.42
N PHE A 204 -2.35 13.33 10.39
CA PHE A 204 -1.97 13.90 9.11
C PHE A 204 -1.67 15.40 9.21
N SER A 205 -2.51 16.17 9.88
CA SER A 205 -2.27 17.62 10.04
C SER A 205 -0.97 17.91 10.79
N THR A 206 -0.57 17.06 11.73
CA THR A 206 0.69 17.21 12.45
C THR A 206 1.89 16.96 11.52
N LEU A 207 1.83 15.95 10.66
CA LEU A 207 2.86 15.67 9.66
C LEU A 207 2.92 16.78 8.60
N GLU A 208 1.77 17.23 8.12
CA GLU A 208 1.67 18.31 7.13
C GLU A 208 2.26 19.62 7.64
N ALA A 209 2.01 19.96 8.91
CA ALA A 209 2.58 21.12 9.57
C ALA A 209 4.12 21.01 9.70
N ALA A 210 4.65 19.81 9.80
CA ALA A 210 6.10 19.54 9.79
C ALA A 210 6.70 19.48 8.36
N GLY A 211 5.89 19.71 7.32
CA GLY A 211 6.34 19.76 5.92
C GLY A 211 6.22 18.46 5.13
N TYR A 212 5.75 17.37 5.73
CA TYR A 212 5.55 16.10 5.04
C TYR A 212 4.23 16.10 4.27
N LYS A 213 4.26 15.82 2.97
CA LYS A 213 3.08 15.88 2.08
C LYS A 213 2.70 14.53 1.49
N ASN A 214 3.65 13.62 1.34
CA ASN A 214 3.39 12.29 0.80
C ASN A 214 2.89 11.37 1.91
N LEU A 215 1.59 11.40 2.17
CA LEU A 215 0.91 10.73 3.28
C LEU A 215 -0.09 9.72 2.74
N GLY A 216 -0.31 8.63 3.47
CA GLY A 216 -1.27 7.59 3.10
C GLY A 216 -1.89 6.92 4.31
N ILE A 217 -2.93 6.15 4.09
CA ILE A 217 -3.65 5.39 5.11
C ILE A 217 -3.61 3.90 4.79
N TYR A 218 -3.27 3.07 5.78
CA TYR A 218 -3.38 1.62 5.67
C TYR A 218 -4.45 1.08 6.59
N SER A 219 -5.20 0.13 6.08
CA SER A 219 -6.06 -0.77 6.84
C SER A 219 -6.54 -1.93 5.96
N ASN A 220 -7.30 -2.87 6.54
CA ASN A 220 -7.94 -3.90 5.75
C ASN A 220 -9.21 -3.38 5.03
N ALA A 221 -9.58 -4.06 3.94
CA ALA A 221 -10.69 -3.68 3.07
C ALA A 221 -12.00 -3.45 3.83
N SER A 222 -12.27 -4.25 4.86
CA SER A 222 -13.50 -4.17 5.65
C SER A 222 -13.64 -2.88 6.48
N ARG A 223 -12.54 -2.19 6.76
CA ARG A 223 -12.55 -0.89 7.43
C ARG A 223 -12.87 0.26 6.48
N PHE A 224 -12.49 0.13 5.23
CA PHE A 224 -12.75 1.12 4.18
C PHE A 224 -14.11 0.96 3.50
N ASP A 225 -14.80 -0.16 3.70
CA ASP A 225 -16.09 -0.44 3.06
C ASP A 225 -17.11 -1.02 4.05
N SER A 226 -18.18 -0.26 4.28
CA SER A 226 -19.26 -0.69 5.17
C SER A 226 -20.08 -1.86 4.62
N LYS A 227 -19.97 -2.18 3.32
CA LYS A 227 -20.59 -3.37 2.73
C LYS A 227 -19.83 -4.65 3.06
N LEU A 228 -18.53 -4.53 3.38
CA LEU A 228 -17.70 -5.69 3.75
C LEU A 228 -17.76 -5.98 5.26
N ALA A 229 -17.85 -4.93 6.10
CA ALA A 229 -18.01 -5.04 7.55
C ALA A 229 -18.42 -3.68 8.18
N ASP A 230 -17.70 -3.22 9.22
CA ASP A 230 -18.08 -2.05 10.02
C ASP A 230 -17.81 -0.68 9.34
N GLY A 231 -16.95 -0.65 8.34
CA GLY A 231 -16.64 0.56 7.60
C GLY A 231 -16.15 1.72 8.49
N LYS A 232 -15.33 1.45 9.49
CA LYS A 232 -14.85 2.47 10.46
C LYS A 232 -14.12 3.63 9.79
N LEU A 233 -13.47 3.39 8.63
CA LEU A 233 -12.67 4.35 7.90
C LEU A 233 -13.35 4.80 6.60
N THR A 234 -14.67 5.08 6.65
CA THR A 234 -15.45 5.53 5.49
C THR A 234 -15.74 7.02 5.45
N ALA A 235 -15.31 7.80 6.45
CA ALA A 235 -15.44 9.25 6.44
C ALA A 235 -14.66 9.88 5.27
N SER A 236 -15.14 11.03 4.77
CA SER A 236 -14.59 11.69 3.58
C SER A 236 -13.11 12.03 3.65
N ILE A 237 -12.57 12.27 4.84
CA ILE A 237 -11.14 12.51 5.03
C ILE A 237 -10.27 11.39 4.48
N PHE A 238 -10.70 10.12 4.64
CA PHE A 238 -9.94 8.98 4.14
C PHE A 238 -9.87 8.90 2.60
N ASN A 239 -10.66 9.70 1.89
CA ASN A 239 -10.58 9.81 0.43
C ASN A 239 -9.53 10.82 -0.04
N GLN A 240 -8.98 11.63 0.86
CA GLN A 240 -7.94 12.62 0.56
C GLN A 240 -6.54 12.00 0.54
N TYR A 241 -6.38 10.81 1.13
CA TYR A 241 -5.10 10.15 1.27
C TYR A 241 -5.06 8.85 0.46
N PRO A 242 -3.94 8.54 -0.21
CA PRO A 242 -3.68 7.25 -0.83
C PRO A 242 -3.95 6.10 0.12
N LYS A 243 -4.78 5.14 -0.31
CA LYS A 243 -5.09 3.94 0.48
C LYS A 243 -4.15 2.80 0.14
N TRP A 244 -3.58 2.21 1.16
CA TRP A 244 -2.93 0.92 1.10
C TRP A 244 -3.88 -0.09 1.76
N VAL A 245 -4.41 -1.02 0.99
CA VAL A 245 -5.53 -1.88 1.39
C VAL A 245 -5.06 -3.31 1.58
N ALA A 246 -5.22 -3.86 2.78
CA ALA A 246 -5.05 -5.29 3.02
C ALA A 246 -6.31 -6.06 2.60
N SER A 247 -6.12 -7.04 1.72
CA SER A 247 -7.18 -7.94 1.26
C SER A 247 -6.54 -9.24 0.76
N TYR A 248 -6.40 -10.22 1.65
CA TYR A 248 -5.68 -11.48 1.41
C TYR A 248 -6.53 -12.47 0.61
N ASN A 249 -6.80 -12.11 -0.63
CA ASN A 249 -7.62 -12.87 -1.56
C ASN A 249 -6.94 -12.87 -2.93
N ASP A 250 -7.51 -13.59 -3.88
CA ASP A 250 -7.12 -13.60 -5.28
C ASP A 250 -7.39 -12.25 -5.98
N THR A 251 -8.33 -11.46 -5.46
CA THR A 251 -8.61 -10.09 -5.88
C THR A 251 -8.78 -9.19 -4.67
N CYS A 252 -8.50 -7.90 -4.84
CA CYS A 252 -8.81 -6.93 -3.81
C CYS A 252 -10.33 -6.79 -3.64
N ARG A 253 -10.85 -7.02 -2.45
CA ARG A 253 -12.29 -6.92 -2.16
C ARG A 253 -12.79 -5.48 -2.08
N TYR A 254 -11.90 -4.53 -1.82
CA TYR A 254 -12.26 -3.12 -1.78
C TYR A 254 -12.52 -2.61 -3.19
N GLN A 255 -13.73 -2.11 -3.42
CA GLN A 255 -14.18 -1.64 -4.74
C GLN A 255 -13.92 -0.16 -4.98
N GLY A 256 -13.44 0.58 -3.98
CA GLY A 256 -13.07 1.99 -4.10
C GLY A 256 -11.65 2.16 -4.64
N SER A 257 -11.23 3.42 -4.75
CA SER A 257 -9.87 3.77 -5.18
C SER A 257 -8.83 3.41 -4.13
N TYR A 258 -7.76 2.75 -4.55
CA TYR A 258 -6.59 2.47 -3.72
C TYR A 258 -5.31 2.61 -4.55
N HIS A 259 -4.20 2.87 -3.86
CA HIS A 259 -2.88 3.01 -4.49
C HIS A 259 -2.05 1.75 -4.34
N MET A 260 -2.30 1.00 -3.27
CA MET A 260 -1.52 -0.17 -2.93
C MET A 260 -2.43 -1.25 -2.39
N TRP A 261 -2.20 -2.48 -2.81
CA TRP A 261 -2.93 -3.66 -2.34
C TRP A 261 -1.97 -4.66 -1.73
N GLN A 262 -2.18 -4.93 -0.45
CA GLN A 262 -1.49 -5.96 0.26
C GLN A 262 -2.27 -7.26 0.10
N TYR A 263 -1.80 -8.14 -0.76
CA TYR A 263 -2.53 -9.35 -1.16
C TYR A 263 -2.11 -10.60 -0.39
N SER A 264 -1.03 -10.54 0.37
CA SER A 264 -0.55 -11.65 1.19
C SER A 264 -0.02 -11.15 2.53
N SER A 265 -0.24 -11.94 3.58
CA SER A 265 0.40 -11.77 4.89
C SER A 265 1.52 -12.80 5.12
N SER A 266 1.87 -13.54 4.08
CA SER A 266 2.95 -14.52 4.11
C SER A 266 3.60 -14.58 2.74
N GLY A 267 4.85 -14.22 2.69
CA GLY A 267 5.69 -14.32 1.51
C GLY A 267 7.03 -14.94 1.89
N SER A 268 7.80 -15.32 0.90
CA SER A 268 9.18 -15.69 1.09
C SER A 268 9.97 -14.99 0.01
N ILE A 269 10.92 -14.18 0.40
CA ILE A 269 11.81 -13.41 -0.48
C ILE A 269 13.23 -13.81 -0.12
N ASP A 270 14.08 -13.97 -1.12
CA ASP A 270 15.49 -14.22 -0.88
C ASP A 270 16.10 -13.11 -0.03
N GLY A 271 16.82 -13.48 1.01
CA GLY A 271 17.38 -12.53 1.97
C GLY A 271 16.49 -12.27 3.20
N ILE A 272 15.23 -12.72 3.20
CA ILE A 272 14.37 -12.65 4.39
C ILE A 272 14.33 -14.01 5.06
N PRO A 273 14.70 -14.14 6.36
CA PRO A 273 14.78 -15.41 7.04
C PRO A 273 13.48 -16.23 6.99
N ALA A 274 13.56 -17.47 6.51
CA ALA A 274 12.44 -18.41 6.53
C ALA A 274 12.01 -18.74 7.97
N GLY A 275 10.70 -18.86 8.21
CA GLY A 275 10.17 -19.19 9.54
C GLY A 275 10.17 -18.04 10.56
N SER A 276 10.64 -16.85 10.21
CA SER A 276 10.25 -15.66 10.91
C SER A 276 8.73 -15.51 10.76
N PHE A 277 8.03 -15.33 11.86
CA PHE A 277 6.58 -15.11 11.87
C PHE A 277 6.30 -13.92 10.96
N LEU A 278 5.91 -14.22 9.74
CA LEU A 278 5.76 -13.23 8.71
C LEU A 278 4.33 -12.74 8.70
N PRO A 279 4.10 -11.51 9.06
CA PRO A 279 3.34 -10.67 8.18
C PRO A 279 4.30 -9.99 7.20
N SER A 280 5.15 -10.69 6.46
CA SER A 280 5.78 -10.09 5.29
C SER A 280 4.76 -10.06 4.19
N GLN A 281 4.42 -8.89 3.82
CA GLN A 281 3.29 -8.56 3.00
C GLN A 281 3.84 -8.02 1.71
N THR A 282 3.47 -8.65 0.63
CA THR A 282 3.83 -8.17 -0.70
C THR A 282 2.71 -7.25 -1.18
N VAL A 283 3.06 -6.06 -1.61
CA VAL A 283 2.12 -5.01 -2.01
C VAL A 283 2.25 -4.69 -3.49
N HIS A 284 1.14 -4.39 -4.11
CA HIS A 284 1.08 -3.86 -5.47
C HIS A 284 0.63 -2.41 -5.42
N PRO A 285 1.46 -1.43 -5.79
CA PRO A 285 0.97 -0.08 -6.02
C PRO A 285 0.04 -0.06 -7.23
N ALA A 286 -1.15 0.46 -7.05
CA ALA A 286 -1.97 0.89 -8.16
C ALA A 286 -1.53 2.32 -8.49
N GLY A 287 -0.66 2.47 -9.49
CA GLY A 287 -0.17 3.73 -10.05
C GLY A 287 -0.16 4.94 -9.12
N ILE A 288 1.00 5.36 -8.67
CA ILE A 288 1.18 6.71 -8.10
C ILE A 288 1.12 7.65 -9.30
N PRO A 289 0.27 8.70 -9.31
CA PRO A 289 0.40 9.75 -10.31
C PRO A 289 1.76 10.39 -10.11
N SER A 290 2.53 10.46 -11.19
CA SER A 290 3.78 11.22 -11.28
C SER A 290 3.58 12.67 -10.93
#